data_c8ab75823e0ac3af5ec7072342e5ee69
#
_entry.id   c8ab75823e0ac3af5ec7072342e5ee69
#
_cell.length_a   1.000
_cell.length_b   1.000
_cell.length_c   1.000
_cell.angle_alpha   90.00
_cell.angle_beta   90.00
_cell.angle_gamma   90.00
#
_symmetry.space_group_name_H-M   'P 1'
#
loop_
_entity.id
_entity.type
_entity.pdbx_description
1 polymer ?
#
loop_
_entity_poly.entity_id
_entity_poly.type
_entity_poly.pdbx_seq_one_letter_code
_entity_poly.pdbx_strand_id
1 'polypeptide(L)'
;QALPSFVQVAVALPRVAPRFTRATRWAQCWHIFAFDAIAVFKSVPFLVLLLFGVLNMVGSSSQLDALFGTDVYPRTHLMIELLNGSFNFLLIIILTFYAGELIFKERQARIADVSDAMPMPDWAPLVAKSLALVGVVLVFLFAGILTAIAIQLFRGGAPVEFGVYVKGVF
;
A
#
# COMPACT_ATOMS: atom_id res chain seq x y z
N GLN A 1 -3.74 -41.75 -47.40
CA GLN A 1 -2.89 -40.60 -47.03
C GLN A 1 -2.42 -40.82 -45.60
N ALA A 2 -1.10 -41.13 -45.42
CA ALA A 2 -0.50 -41.31 -44.11
C ALA A 2 -0.35 -39.94 -43.43
N LEU A 3 -0.85 -39.80 -42.19
CA LEU A 3 -0.65 -38.61 -41.37
C LEU A 3 0.85 -38.39 -41.10
N PRO A 4 1.36 -37.17 -41.17
CA PRO A 4 2.76 -36.89 -40.88
C PRO A 4 3.09 -37.28 -39.43
N SER A 5 4.10 -38.14 -39.27
CA SER A 5 4.63 -38.51 -37.96
C SER A 5 5.20 -37.26 -37.28
N PHE A 6 4.52 -36.76 -36.23
CA PHE A 6 5.07 -35.72 -35.41
C PHE A 6 6.33 -36.24 -34.73
N VAL A 7 7.46 -35.69 -35.10
CA VAL A 7 8.74 -35.92 -34.40
C VAL A 7 8.56 -35.34 -32.98
N GLN A 8 8.34 -36.21 -32.02
CA GLN A 8 8.39 -35.80 -30.60
C GLN A 8 9.83 -35.44 -30.27
N VAL A 9 10.14 -34.16 -30.37
CA VAL A 9 11.36 -33.62 -29.81
C VAL A 9 11.23 -33.76 -28.31
N ALA A 10 11.90 -34.74 -27.72
CA ALA A 10 11.99 -34.93 -26.27
C ALA A 10 12.78 -33.73 -25.72
N VAL A 11 12.08 -32.67 -25.36
CA VAL A 11 12.68 -31.55 -24.59
C VAL A 11 13.05 -32.10 -23.22
N ALA A 12 14.39 -32.25 -22.99
CA ALA A 12 14.90 -32.64 -21.70
C ALA A 12 14.62 -31.48 -20.71
N LEU A 13 13.51 -31.61 -19.98
CA LEU A 13 13.17 -30.67 -18.92
C LEU A 13 14.23 -30.75 -17.80
N PRO A 14 14.82 -29.64 -17.36
CA PRO A 14 15.76 -29.66 -16.27
C PRO A 14 15.06 -30.22 -15.02
N ARG A 15 15.63 -31.26 -14.44
CA ARG A 15 15.15 -31.82 -13.15
C ARG A 15 15.47 -30.85 -12.02
N VAL A 16 14.54 -29.95 -11.74
CA VAL A 16 14.62 -29.06 -10.61
C VAL A 16 14.11 -29.81 -9.39
N ALA A 17 14.99 -30.12 -8.43
CA ALA A 17 14.58 -30.67 -7.15
C ALA A 17 13.99 -29.52 -6.30
N PRO A 18 12.69 -29.53 -5.98
CA PRO A 18 12.09 -28.48 -5.17
C PRO A 18 12.66 -28.52 -3.75
N ARG A 19 13.32 -27.46 -3.33
CA ARG A 19 13.85 -27.32 -1.97
C ARG A 19 12.87 -26.53 -1.11
N PHE A 20 12.15 -27.19 -0.21
CA PHE A 20 11.20 -26.57 0.73
C PHE A 20 11.90 -26.15 2.02
N THR A 21 12.86 -25.22 1.94
CA THR A 21 13.55 -24.67 3.11
C THR A 21 12.77 -23.49 3.70
N ARG A 22 13.03 -23.14 4.97
CA ARG A 22 12.45 -21.94 5.59
C ARG A 22 12.77 -20.68 4.79
N ALA A 23 13.98 -20.56 4.27
CA ALA A 23 14.41 -19.44 3.43
C ALA A 23 13.56 -19.31 2.15
N THR A 24 13.24 -20.43 1.51
CA THR A 24 12.40 -20.43 0.30
C THR A 24 10.97 -19.94 0.61
N ARG A 25 10.41 -20.35 1.75
CA ARG A 25 9.06 -19.91 2.17
C ARG A 25 9.01 -18.41 2.43
N TRP A 26 10.02 -17.84 3.10
CA TRP A 26 10.12 -16.41 3.33
C TRP A 26 10.33 -15.63 2.03
N ALA A 27 11.13 -16.14 1.11
CA ALA A 27 11.31 -15.53 -0.22
C ALA A 27 9.98 -15.51 -1.00
N GLN A 28 9.23 -16.60 -0.98
CA GLN A 28 7.91 -16.67 -1.62
C GLN A 28 6.93 -15.65 -0.99
N CYS A 29 6.87 -15.58 0.35
CA CYS A 29 6.05 -14.61 1.06
C CYS A 29 6.41 -13.16 0.66
N TRP A 30 7.72 -12.87 0.59
CA TRP A 30 8.21 -11.54 0.17
C TRP A 30 7.85 -11.19 -1.26
N HIS A 31 7.94 -12.15 -2.19
CA HIS A 31 7.56 -11.92 -3.58
C HIS A 31 6.06 -11.66 -3.72
N ILE A 32 5.21 -12.41 -3.01
CA ILE A 32 3.75 -12.17 -3.00
C ILE A 32 3.46 -10.79 -2.42
N PHE A 33 4.05 -10.45 -1.28
CA PHE A 33 3.94 -9.13 -0.67
C PHE A 33 4.31 -8.01 -1.64
N ALA A 34 5.48 -8.10 -2.27
CA ALA A 34 5.97 -7.08 -3.20
C ALA A 34 5.04 -6.93 -4.42
N PHE A 35 4.58 -8.06 -4.96
CA PHE A 35 3.66 -8.06 -6.09
C PHE A 35 2.33 -7.39 -5.74
N ASP A 36 1.72 -7.74 -4.61
CA ASP A 36 0.46 -7.19 -4.16
C ASP A 36 0.59 -5.71 -3.80
N ALA A 37 1.64 -5.33 -3.07
CA ALA A 37 1.90 -3.93 -2.73
C ALA A 37 2.08 -3.05 -3.97
N ILE A 38 2.88 -3.48 -4.94
CA ILE A 38 3.08 -2.73 -6.20
C ILE A 38 1.77 -2.63 -6.98
N ALA A 39 0.96 -3.70 -7.01
CA ALA A 39 -0.33 -3.68 -7.69
C ALA A 39 -1.27 -2.63 -7.07
N VAL A 40 -1.32 -2.53 -5.75
CA VAL A 40 -2.10 -1.51 -5.03
C VAL A 40 -1.57 -0.10 -5.31
N PHE A 41 -0.25 0.12 -5.20
CA PHE A 41 0.33 1.45 -5.43
C PHE A 41 0.13 1.98 -6.85
N LYS A 42 0.03 1.09 -7.83
CA LYS A 42 -0.27 1.44 -9.23
C LYS A 42 -1.76 1.52 -9.53
N SER A 43 -2.62 1.16 -8.60
CA SER A 43 -4.06 1.16 -8.82
C SER A 43 -4.61 2.60 -8.86
N VAL A 44 -5.52 2.84 -9.79
CA VAL A 44 -6.19 4.13 -9.94
C VAL A 44 -6.92 4.54 -8.65
N PRO A 45 -7.67 3.66 -7.97
CA PRO A 45 -8.34 4.01 -6.72
C PRO A 45 -7.39 4.52 -5.64
N PHE A 46 -6.20 3.89 -5.48
CA PHE A 46 -5.21 4.34 -4.52
C PHE A 46 -4.71 5.75 -4.81
N LEU A 47 -4.35 6.01 -6.06
CA LEU A 47 -3.88 7.34 -6.49
C LEU A 47 -4.94 8.42 -6.31
N VAL A 48 -6.20 8.10 -6.62
CA VAL A 48 -7.32 9.04 -6.44
C VAL A 48 -7.53 9.36 -4.96
N LEU A 49 -7.55 8.35 -4.08
CA LEU A 49 -7.70 8.55 -2.65
C LEU A 49 -6.51 9.30 -2.04
N LEU A 50 -5.30 9.02 -2.50
CA LEU A 50 -4.10 9.74 -2.08
C LEU A 50 -4.18 11.22 -2.48
N LEU A 51 -4.52 11.49 -3.75
CA LEU A 51 -4.68 12.85 -4.25
C LEU A 51 -5.77 13.60 -3.50
N PHE A 52 -6.90 12.93 -3.25
CA PHE A 52 -7.99 13.51 -2.48
C PHE A 52 -7.58 13.86 -1.05
N GLY A 53 -6.81 12.98 -0.38
CA GLY A 53 -6.25 13.25 0.95
C GLY A 53 -5.35 14.47 0.98
N VAL A 54 -4.45 14.59 0.00
CA VAL A 54 -3.55 15.74 -0.15
C VAL A 54 -4.36 17.02 -0.40
N LEU A 55 -5.30 17.01 -1.34
CA LEU A 55 -6.13 18.17 -1.64
C LEU A 55 -7.00 18.60 -0.45
N ASN A 56 -7.58 17.63 0.26
CA ASN A 56 -8.36 17.90 1.47
C ASN A 56 -7.51 18.59 2.54
N MET A 57 -6.30 18.09 2.78
CA MET A 57 -5.38 18.67 3.75
C MET A 57 -4.93 20.09 3.36
N VAL A 58 -4.62 20.32 2.09
CA VAL A 58 -4.29 21.67 1.57
C VAL A 58 -5.47 22.62 1.74
N GLY A 59 -6.68 22.18 1.37
CA GLY A 59 -7.91 22.96 1.54
C GLY A 59 -8.20 23.29 2.99
N SER A 60 -8.09 22.31 3.89
CA SER A 60 -8.28 22.52 5.33
C SER A 60 -7.26 23.49 5.92
N SER A 61 -6.01 23.41 5.47
CA SER A 61 -4.96 24.32 5.94
C SER A 61 -5.21 25.77 5.54
N SER A 62 -5.82 26.02 4.38
CA SER A 62 -6.17 27.40 3.95
C SER A 62 -7.38 27.97 4.69
N GLN A 63 -8.26 27.11 5.19
CA GLN A 63 -9.42 27.57 5.97
C GLN A 63 -9.07 27.96 7.43
N LEU A 64 -7.93 27.50 7.96
CA LEU A 64 -7.50 27.89 9.33
C LEU A 64 -7.40 29.41 9.49
N ASP A 65 -6.85 30.12 8.51
CA ASP A 65 -6.70 31.56 8.58
C ASP A 65 -8.08 32.25 8.61
N ALA A 66 -9.05 31.72 7.86
CA ALA A 66 -10.41 32.23 7.83
C ALA A 66 -11.18 31.98 9.14
N LEU A 67 -10.94 30.84 9.80
CA LEU A 67 -11.59 30.48 11.06
C LEU A 67 -11.10 31.31 12.25
N PHE A 68 -9.81 31.62 12.29
CA PHE A 68 -9.19 32.37 13.40
C PHE A 68 -9.07 33.87 13.14
N GLY A 69 -9.39 34.34 11.93
CA GLY A 69 -9.35 35.74 11.57
C GLY A 69 -7.94 36.39 11.62
N THR A 70 -6.91 35.60 11.74
CA THR A 70 -5.50 35.99 11.80
C THR A 70 -4.65 34.96 11.07
N ASP A 71 -3.49 35.37 10.55
CA ASP A 71 -2.51 34.43 9.99
C ASP A 71 -2.06 33.45 11.07
N VAL A 72 -2.54 32.20 10.96
CA VAL A 72 -2.17 31.12 11.88
C VAL A 72 -0.86 30.51 11.41
N TYR A 73 0.19 30.68 12.20
CA TYR A 73 1.46 30.00 11.93
C TYR A 73 1.31 28.49 12.05
N PRO A 74 1.66 27.72 11.01
CA PRO A 74 1.52 26.27 10.98
C PRO A 74 2.53 25.62 11.94
N ARG A 75 2.13 25.43 13.19
CA ARG A 75 2.91 24.65 14.17
C ARG A 75 2.73 23.15 13.89
N THR A 76 3.77 22.36 14.17
CA THR A 76 3.76 20.90 13.95
C THR A 76 2.54 20.22 14.55
N HIS A 77 2.09 20.63 15.73
CA HIS A 77 0.91 20.06 16.40
C HIS A 77 -0.40 20.30 15.62
N LEU A 78 -0.61 21.49 15.10
CA LEU A 78 -1.78 21.81 14.26
C LEU A 78 -1.75 21.02 12.94
N MET A 79 -0.58 20.82 12.37
CA MET A 79 -0.44 20.03 11.14
C MET A 79 -0.75 18.55 11.38
N ILE A 80 -0.41 18.00 12.55
CA ILE A 80 -0.78 16.62 12.95
C ILE A 80 -2.29 16.51 13.14
N GLU A 81 -2.91 17.49 13.77
CA GLU A 81 -4.37 17.50 13.97
C GLU A 81 -5.13 17.57 12.64
N LEU A 82 -4.68 18.42 11.71
CA LEU A 82 -5.20 18.47 10.34
C LEU A 82 -5.00 17.15 9.59
N LEU A 83 -3.82 16.54 9.73
CA LEU A 83 -3.51 15.25 9.13
C LEU A 83 -4.46 14.18 9.66
N ASN A 84 -4.61 14.07 10.96
CA ASN A 84 -5.52 13.10 11.58
C ASN A 84 -6.97 13.33 11.14
N GLY A 85 -7.43 14.58 11.10
CA GLY A 85 -8.79 14.92 10.63
C GLY A 85 -9.01 14.57 9.14
N SER A 86 -8.02 14.84 8.28
CA SER A 86 -8.14 14.65 6.84
C SER A 86 -7.92 13.21 6.40
N PHE A 87 -7.01 12.48 7.06
CA PHE A 87 -6.55 11.17 6.62
C PHE A 87 -7.23 10.00 7.31
N ASN A 88 -7.70 10.14 8.56
CA ASN A 88 -8.32 9.02 9.31
C ASN A 88 -9.52 8.42 8.59
N PHE A 89 -10.40 9.25 8.07
CA PHE A 89 -11.56 8.76 7.32
C PHE A 89 -11.16 8.02 6.04
N LEU A 90 -10.16 8.56 5.32
CA LEU A 90 -9.64 7.94 4.11
C LEU A 90 -8.90 6.63 4.39
N LEU A 91 -8.21 6.53 5.54
CA LEU A 91 -7.58 5.29 5.98
C LEU A 91 -8.59 4.16 6.16
N ILE A 92 -9.75 4.44 6.74
CA ILE A 92 -10.82 3.44 6.90
C ILE A 92 -11.31 2.97 5.54
N ILE A 93 -11.50 3.89 4.58
CA ILE A 93 -11.92 3.56 3.22
C ILE A 93 -10.87 2.69 2.53
N ILE A 94 -9.60 3.10 2.57
CA ILE A 94 -8.47 2.38 1.97
C ILE A 94 -8.37 0.99 2.57
N LEU A 95 -8.38 0.89 3.91
CA LEU A 95 -8.25 -0.38 4.61
C LEU A 95 -9.37 -1.34 4.23
N THR A 96 -10.61 -0.87 4.23
CA THR A 96 -11.78 -1.70 3.91
C THR A 96 -11.77 -2.14 2.45
N PHE A 97 -11.49 -1.22 1.53
CA PHE A 97 -11.49 -1.50 0.10
C PHE A 97 -10.38 -2.50 -0.28
N TYR A 98 -9.14 -2.24 0.13
CA TYR A 98 -8.01 -3.09 -0.23
C TYR A 98 -7.95 -4.40 0.54
N ALA A 99 -8.48 -4.46 1.77
CA ALA A 99 -8.66 -5.73 2.46
C ALA A 99 -9.58 -6.66 1.65
N GLY A 100 -10.68 -6.13 1.13
CA GLY A 100 -11.56 -6.88 0.23
C GLY A 100 -10.88 -7.27 -1.08
N GLU A 101 -10.25 -6.31 -1.75
CA GLU A 101 -9.57 -6.55 -3.03
C GLU A 101 -8.49 -7.63 -2.92
N LEU A 102 -7.61 -7.55 -1.93
CA LEU A 102 -6.51 -8.51 -1.76
C LEU A 102 -7.00 -9.93 -1.45
N ILE A 103 -8.13 -10.07 -0.75
CA ILE A 103 -8.70 -11.39 -0.45
C ILE A 103 -9.41 -11.98 -1.66
N PHE A 104 -10.17 -11.17 -2.40
CA PHE A 104 -11.04 -11.68 -3.47
C PHE A 104 -10.38 -11.67 -4.86
N LYS A 105 -9.24 -11.00 -5.03
CA LYS A 105 -8.53 -10.87 -6.31
C LYS A 105 -8.25 -12.20 -7.00
N GLU A 106 -7.78 -13.19 -6.26
CA GLU A 106 -7.45 -14.52 -6.81
C GLU A 106 -8.71 -15.27 -7.27
N ARG A 107 -9.82 -15.13 -6.54
CA ARG A 107 -11.10 -15.73 -6.91
C ARG A 107 -11.70 -15.06 -8.15
N GLN A 108 -11.60 -13.72 -8.24
CA GLN A 108 -12.06 -12.96 -9.40
C GLN A 108 -11.25 -13.30 -10.66
N ALA A 109 -9.95 -13.51 -10.52
CA ALA A 109 -9.07 -13.91 -11.61
C ALA A 109 -9.19 -15.40 -11.98
N ARG A 110 -10.00 -16.20 -11.27
CA ARG A 110 -10.17 -17.65 -11.44
C ARG A 110 -8.85 -18.45 -11.37
N ILE A 111 -7.89 -17.95 -10.60
CA ILE A 111 -6.59 -18.59 -10.37
C ILE A 111 -6.47 -19.21 -8.98
N ALA A 112 -7.53 -19.15 -8.18
CA ALA A 112 -7.55 -19.70 -6.82
C ALA A 112 -7.16 -21.18 -6.80
N ASP A 113 -7.74 -22.00 -7.71
CA ASP A 113 -7.45 -23.44 -7.79
C ASP A 113 -5.96 -23.72 -8.10
N VAL A 114 -5.33 -22.85 -8.89
CA VAL A 114 -3.89 -22.96 -9.23
C VAL A 114 -3.04 -22.51 -8.06
N SER A 115 -3.45 -21.46 -7.37
CA SER A 115 -2.79 -20.95 -6.18
C SER A 115 -2.84 -21.96 -5.03
N ASP A 116 -3.99 -22.60 -4.83
CA ASP A 116 -4.21 -23.60 -3.79
C ASP A 116 -3.47 -24.91 -4.06
N ALA A 117 -3.19 -25.21 -5.34
CA ALA A 117 -2.39 -26.39 -5.75
C ALA A 117 -0.88 -26.19 -5.56
N MET A 118 -0.41 -24.97 -5.25
CA MET A 118 1.01 -24.72 -5.01
C MET A 118 1.44 -25.29 -3.66
N PRO A 119 2.65 -25.89 -3.59
CA PRO A 119 3.18 -26.47 -2.33
C PRO A 119 3.66 -25.36 -1.39
N MET A 120 2.76 -24.49 -0.97
CA MET A 120 3.01 -23.44 0.03
C MET A 120 2.19 -23.68 1.29
N PRO A 121 2.69 -23.31 2.48
CA PRO A 121 1.89 -23.34 3.69
C PRO A 121 0.78 -22.27 3.62
N ASP A 122 -0.43 -22.60 4.06
CA ASP A 122 -1.66 -21.76 3.97
C ASP A 122 -1.52 -20.38 4.65
N TRP A 123 -0.63 -20.26 5.63
CA TRP A 123 -0.39 -18.99 6.31
C TRP A 123 0.42 -17.99 5.47
N ALA A 124 1.23 -18.45 4.49
CA ALA A 124 2.15 -17.58 3.76
C ALA A 124 1.41 -16.53 2.89
N PRO A 125 0.38 -16.90 2.11
CA PRO A 125 -0.41 -15.90 1.39
C PRO A 125 -1.14 -14.93 2.31
N LEU A 126 -1.68 -15.42 3.44
CA LEU A 126 -2.38 -14.56 4.41
C LEU A 126 -1.45 -13.51 5.02
N VAL A 127 -0.27 -13.93 5.46
CA VAL A 127 0.75 -13.01 6.02
C VAL A 127 1.23 -12.03 4.96
N ALA A 128 1.49 -12.48 3.73
CA ALA A 128 1.92 -11.61 2.65
C ALA A 128 0.89 -10.52 2.34
N LYS A 129 -0.38 -10.88 2.23
CA LYS A 129 -1.49 -9.94 2.00
C LYS A 129 -1.68 -8.96 3.16
N SER A 130 -1.58 -9.44 4.40
CA SER A 130 -1.65 -8.58 5.58
C SER A 130 -0.49 -7.58 5.62
N LEU A 131 0.74 -8.02 5.30
CA LEU A 131 1.88 -7.13 5.18
C LEU A 131 1.70 -6.10 4.06
N ALA A 132 1.14 -6.50 2.91
CA ALA A 132 0.85 -5.59 1.81
C ALA A 132 -0.12 -4.49 2.26
N LEU A 133 -1.17 -4.86 2.99
CA LEU A 133 -2.13 -3.91 3.53
C LEU A 133 -1.47 -2.91 4.51
N VAL A 134 -0.65 -3.41 5.43
CA VAL A 134 0.14 -2.55 6.34
C VAL A 134 1.06 -1.63 5.54
N GLY A 135 1.74 -2.14 4.52
CA GLY A 135 2.59 -1.35 3.63
C GLY A 135 1.83 -0.22 2.94
N VAL A 136 0.62 -0.48 2.46
CA VAL A 136 -0.27 0.52 1.84
C VAL A 136 -0.63 1.63 2.83
N VAL A 137 -1.02 1.26 4.05
CA VAL A 137 -1.34 2.21 5.12
C VAL A 137 -0.13 3.08 5.46
N LEU A 138 1.06 2.47 5.61
CA LEU A 138 2.29 3.20 5.92
C LEU A 138 2.66 4.21 4.83
N VAL A 139 2.56 3.83 3.56
CA VAL A 139 2.84 4.75 2.44
C VAL A 139 1.83 5.88 2.40
N PHE A 140 0.56 5.60 2.67
CA PHE A 140 -0.48 6.62 2.70
C PHE A 140 -0.24 7.63 3.84
N LEU A 141 0.08 7.17 5.04
CA LEU A 141 0.45 8.02 6.18
C LEU A 141 1.72 8.82 5.91
N PHE A 142 2.72 8.19 5.30
CA PHE A 142 3.97 8.86 4.93
C PHE A 142 3.72 10.00 3.93
N ALA A 143 2.85 9.78 2.93
CA ALA A 143 2.46 10.83 2.00
C ALA A 143 1.73 11.97 2.71
N GLY A 144 0.89 11.67 3.71
CA GLY A 144 0.25 12.68 4.56
C GLY A 144 1.26 13.51 5.35
N ILE A 145 2.26 12.88 5.97
CA ILE A 145 3.34 13.56 6.68
C ILE A 145 4.14 14.46 5.73
N LEU A 146 4.50 13.97 4.55
CA LEU A 146 5.20 14.79 3.55
C LEU A 146 4.37 16.01 3.13
N THR A 147 3.06 15.84 2.95
CA THR A 147 2.15 16.95 2.64
C THR A 147 2.10 17.96 3.77
N ALA A 148 2.01 17.51 5.02
CA ALA A 148 2.05 18.37 6.21
C ALA A 148 3.33 19.20 6.27
N ILE A 149 4.47 18.56 6.09
CA ILE A 149 5.79 19.21 6.08
C ILE A 149 5.87 20.22 4.93
N ALA A 150 5.41 19.86 3.74
CA ALA A 150 5.40 20.76 2.59
C ALA A 150 4.56 22.02 2.88
N ILE A 151 3.35 21.89 3.42
CA ILE A 151 2.50 23.02 3.82
C ILE A 151 3.22 23.90 4.85
N GLN A 152 3.84 23.27 5.85
CA GLN A 152 4.57 23.99 6.91
C GLN A 152 5.74 24.81 6.37
N LEU A 153 6.50 24.26 5.42
CA LEU A 153 7.62 24.94 4.77
C LEU A 153 7.14 26.09 3.86
N PHE A 154 6.08 25.88 3.07
CA PHE A 154 5.53 26.91 2.18
C PHE A 154 4.94 28.10 2.92
N ARG A 155 4.38 27.88 4.11
CA ARG A 155 3.79 28.94 4.94
C ARG A 155 4.80 29.62 5.88
N GLY A 156 6.10 29.32 5.77
CA GLY A 156 7.15 29.93 6.59
C GLY A 156 7.09 29.55 8.07
N GLY A 157 6.61 28.35 8.37
CA GLY A 157 6.41 27.84 9.72
C GLY A 157 7.68 27.56 10.50
N ALA A 158 7.50 27.29 11.80
CA ALA A 158 8.55 26.92 12.75
C ALA A 158 9.34 25.67 12.29
N PRO A 159 10.53 25.40 12.86
CA PRO A 159 11.35 24.27 12.51
C PRO A 159 10.54 22.96 12.60
N VAL A 160 10.68 22.12 11.57
CA VAL A 160 9.96 20.85 11.44
C VAL A 160 10.48 19.86 12.48
N GLU A 161 9.63 19.45 13.40
CA GLU A 161 9.96 18.45 14.41
C GLU A 161 9.52 17.06 13.98
N PHE A 162 10.37 16.33 13.25
CA PHE A 162 10.07 14.98 12.75
C PHE A 162 9.64 13.99 13.85
N GLY A 163 10.25 14.08 15.03
CA GLY A 163 9.91 13.21 16.16
C GLY A 163 8.47 13.37 16.65
N VAL A 164 7.91 14.56 16.52
CA VAL A 164 6.52 14.86 16.90
C VAL A 164 5.56 14.32 15.85
N TYR A 165 5.90 14.40 14.55
CA TYR A 165 5.10 13.78 13.49
C TYR A 165 4.99 12.26 13.65
N VAL A 166 6.10 11.59 13.93
CA VAL A 166 6.08 10.14 14.15
C VAL A 166 5.22 9.77 15.35
N LYS A 167 5.35 10.47 16.48
CA LYS A 167 4.56 10.21 17.70
C LYS A 167 3.08 10.59 17.58
N GLY A 168 2.74 11.54 16.72
CA GLY A 168 1.37 12.02 16.59
C GLY A 168 0.53 11.28 15.55
N VAL A 169 1.18 10.49 14.67
CA VAL A 169 0.55 9.73 13.59
C VAL A 169 0.50 8.23 13.92
N PHE A 170 1.44 7.73 14.71
CA PHE A 170 1.55 6.34 15.17
C PHE A 170 1.37 6.25 16.70
#